data_cca7e7f98852244d0e74a10b080932cb
#
_entry.id   cca7e7f98852244d0e74a10b080932cb
#
_cell.length_a   1.000
_cell.length_b   1.000
_cell.length_c   1.000
_cell.angle_alpha   90.00
_cell.angle_beta   90.00
_cell.angle_gamma   90.00
#
_symmetry.space_group_name_H-M   'P 1'
#
loop_
_entity.id
_entity.type
_entity.pdbx_description
1 polymer ?
#
loop_
_entity_poly.entity_id
_entity_poly.type
_entity_poly.pdbx_seq_one_letter_code
_entity_poly.pdbx_strand_id
1 'polypeptide(L)'
;MIVGTVFIMLFGMATVSMIESIDESVRNSKYELPDPEVDFVSVTDKEESTGPVQDLAISTPGTGYTEGDTCSVSGSSGTNLEFTISVDGGTGAVTSVSITNSGSGYSDGEVLDLASCDTAGGEDAQVTLDIHDKITITIVNSGSDTVELAHILITISDTATNTQGNPFSFTDHYSGGNLYLFPGEQISTDSFTLDSTNHGFAIEDDPDRAFLAIFDYNSAISVTDS
;
A
#
# COMPACT_ATOMS: atom_id res chain seq x y z
N MET A 1 49.37 -59.85 -8.25
CA MET A 1 47.93 -59.66 -8.45
C MET A 1 47.18 -59.09 -7.23
N ILE A 2 47.55 -59.42 -6.01
CA ILE A 2 46.89 -58.99 -4.76
C ILE A 2 47.06 -57.47 -4.48
N VAL A 3 48.20 -56.88 -4.82
CA VAL A 3 48.49 -55.45 -4.57
C VAL A 3 47.59 -54.52 -5.42
N GLY A 4 47.29 -54.91 -6.66
CA GLY A 4 46.41 -54.13 -7.56
C GLY A 4 44.95 -54.07 -7.12
N THR A 5 44.46 -55.19 -6.58
CA THR A 5 43.06 -55.28 -6.10
C THR A 5 42.86 -54.45 -4.81
N VAL A 6 43.83 -54.41 -3.91
CA VAL A 6 43.79 -53.60 -2.70
C VAL A 6 43.83 -52.11 -3.06
N PHE A 7 44.60 -51.70 -4.06
CA PHE A 7 44.70 -50.32 -4.51
C PHE A 7 43.37 -49.82 -5.15
N ILE A 8 42.71 -50.66 -5.95
CA ILE A 8 41.43 -50.36 -6.55
C ILE A 8 40.33 -50.25 -5.48
N MET A 9 40.33 -51.12 -4.46
CA MET A 9 39.38 -51.03 -3.35
C MET A 9 39.59 -49.75 -2.51
N LEU A 10 40.83 -49.40 -2.21
CA LEU A 10 41.13 -48.13 -1.46
C LEU A 10 40.74 -46.90 -2.26
N PHE A 11 40.97 -46.90 -3.58
CA PHE A 11 40.56 -45.75 -4.42
C PHE A 11 39.04 -45.67 -4.55
N GLY A 12 38.35 -46.81 -4.66
CA GLY A 12 36.89 -46.89 -4.71
C GLY A 12 36.24 -46.38 -3.38
N MET A 13 36.78 -46.77 -2.23
CA MET A 13 36.31 -46.26 -0.93
C MET A 13 36.51 -44.75 -0.77
N ALA A 14 37.67 -44.22 -1.20
CA ALA A 14 37.97 -42.80 -1.14
C ALA A 14 37.04 -41.97 -2.04
N THR A 15 36.70 -42.46 -3.23
CA THR A 15 35.77 -41.77 -4.13
C THR A 15 34.33 -41.78 -3.63
N VAL A 16 33.85 -42.87 -3.03
CA VAL A 16 32.52 -42.97 -2.42
C VAL A 16 32.43 -42.02 -1.23
N SER A 17 33.42 -42.01 -0.36
CA SER A 17 33.45 -41.08 0.80
C SER A 17 33.48 -39.60 0.39
N MET A 18 34.16 -39.24 -0.71
CA MET A 18 34.13 -37.88 -1.26
C MET A 18 32.74 -37.53 -1.81
N ILE A 19 32.09 -38.45 -2.50
CA ILE A 19 30.74 -38.22 -3.06
C ILE A 19 29.73 -38.04 -1.92
N GLU A 20 29.79 -38.88 -0.89
CA GLU A 20 28.94 -38.75 0.31
C GLU A 20 29.17 -37.43 1.04
N SER A 21 30.42 -36.99 1.20
CA SER A 21 30.77 -35.70 1.83
C SER A 21 30.27 -34.50 1.02
N ILE A 22 30.34 -34.59 -0.32
CA ILE A 22 29.80 -33.52 -1.20
C ILE A 22 28.27 -33.49 -1.13
N ASP A 23 27.59 -34.63 -1.14
CA ASP A 23 26.13 -34.73 -1.07
C ASP A 23 25.64 -34.20 0.30
N GLU A 24 26.33 -34.51 1.40
CA GLU A 24 26.03 -34.01 2.72
C GLU A 24 26.29 -32.50 2.84
N SER A 25 27.39 -32.01 2.24
CA SER A 25 27.68 -30.57 2.17
C SER A 25 26.63 -29.80 1.36
N VAL A 26 26.18 -30.33 0.24
CA VAL A 26 25.11 -29.75 -0.60
C VAL A 26 23.77 -29.79 0.12
N ARG A 27 23.47 -30.85 0.85
CA ARG A 27 22.25 -30.94 1.66
C ARG A 27 22.27 -29.93 2.81
N ASN A 28 23.37 -29.84 3.55
CA ASN A 28 23.51 -28.89 4.65
C ASN A 28 23.49 -27.45 4.13
N SER A 29 24.10 -27.17 2.99
CA SER A 29 24.02 -25.86 2.33
C SER A 29 22.59 -25.44 1.95
N LYS A 30 21.72 -26.39 1.65
CA LYS A 30 20.30 -26.10 1.43
C LYS A 30 19.51 -25.74 2.69
N TYR A 31 19.99 -26.23 3.86
CA TYR A 31 19.39 -25.89 5.16
C TYR A 31 20.02 -24.64 5.79
N GLU A 32 21.13 -24.14 5.23
CA GLU A 32 21.81 -22.91 5.67
C GLU A 32 21.55 -21.73 4.70
N LEU A 33 20.61 -21.87 3.76
CA LEU A 33 20.15 -20.70 3.02
C LEU A 33 19.43 -19.79 4.01
N PRO A 34 19.74 -18.49 3.98
CA PRO A 34 19.02 -17.52 4.78
C PRO A 34 17.52 -17.74 4.61
N ASP A 35 16.82 -17.95 5.71
CA ASP A 35 15.36 -18.06 5.71
C ASP A 35 14.84 -16.71 6.25
N PRO A 36 14.67 -15.71 5.36
CA PRO A 36 14.22 -14.39 5.75
C PRO A 36 12.73 -14.45 6.06
N GLU A 37 12.40 -14.45 7.34
CA GLU A 37 11.04 -14.34 7.81
C GLU A 37 10.80 -12.91 8.27
N VAL A 38 9.99 -12.17 7.53
CA VAL A 38 9.58 -10.82 7.90
C VAL A 38 8.08 -10.78 7.99
N ASP A 39 7.58 -10.46 9.17
CA ASP A 39 6.15 -10.38 9.42
C ASP A 39 5.69 -8.95 9.61
N PHE A 40 4.43 -8.70 9.28
CA PHE A 40 3.76 -7.50 9.72
C PHE A 40 3.51 -7.54 11.23
N VAL A 41 3.76 -6.43 11.89
CA VAL A 41 3.30 -6.16 13.24
C VAL A 41 1.97 -5.43 13.19
N SER A 42 1.89 -4.40 12.35
CA SER A 42 0.67 -3.64 12.09
C SER A 42 0.74 -2.93 10.75
N VAL A 43 -0.41 -2.72 10.14
CA VAL A 43 -0.64 -1.73 9.10
C VAL A 43 -1.84 -0.92 9.57
N THR A 44 -1.60 0.37 9.79
CA THR A 44 -2.63 1.28 10.28
C THR A 44 -2.95 2.30 9.21
N ASP A 45 -4.22 2.50 8.99
CA ASP A 45 -4.77 3.61 8.26
C ASP A 45 -5.27 4.63 9.26
N LYS A 46 -4.70 5.82 9.24
CA LYS A 46 -5.00 6.85 10.23
C LYS A 46 -5.74 7.98 9.55
N GLU A 47 -6.95 8.21 10.02
CA GLU A 47 -7.75 9.36 9.64
C GLU A 47 -7.01 10.68 9.98
N GLU A 48 -6.84 11.52 8.98
CA GLU A 48 -6.20 12.82 9.13
C GLU A 48 -7.26 13.92 9.22
N SER A 49 -7.12 14.82 10.16
CA SER A 49 -8.07 15.92 10.36
C SER A 49 -7.94 17.07 9.34
N THR A 50 -6.85 17.09 8.59
CA THR A 50 -6.58 18.11 7.56
C THR A 50 -5.66 17.58 6.49
N GLY A 51 -6.00 17.82 5.21
CA GLY A 51 -5.17 17.31 4.11
C GLY A 51 -5.75 17.55 2.73
N PRO A 52 -5.31 16.76 1.76
CA PRO A 52 -6.00 16.60 0.47
C PRO A 52 -7.29 15.79 0.64
N VAL A 53 -8.29 16.08 -0.16
CA VAL A 53 -9.60 15.41 -0.12
C VAL A 53 -9.51 14.04 -0.78
N GLN A 54 -10.04 13.02 -0.10
CA GLN A 54 -10.13 11.65 -0.57
C GLN A 54 -11.48 11.37 -1.21
N ASP A 55 -12.57 11.74 -0.55
CA ASP A 55 -13.93 11.53 -1.03
C ASP A 55 -14.84 12.75 -0.79
N LEU A 56 -15.96 12.77 -1.49
CA LEU A 56 -16.98 13.81 -1.43
C LEU A 56 -18.36 13.17 -1.29
N ALA A 57 -18.87 13.08 -0.07
CA ALA A 57 -20.19 12.59 0.19
C ALA A 57 -21.25 13.68 -0.10
N ILE A 58 -22.24 13.39 -0.96
CA ILE A 58 -23.35 14.32 -1.23
C ILE A 58 -24.24 14.40 0.01
N SER A 59 -24.18 15.52 0.73
CA SER A 59 -25.01 15.78 1.89
C SER A 59 -26.37 16.37 1.51
N THR A 60 -26.41 17.18 0.46
CA THR A 60 -27.65 17.73 -0.13
C THR A 60 -27.52 17.73 -1.65
N PRO A 61 -28.42 17.08 -2.39
CA PRO A 61 -28.27 16.93 -3.85
C PRO A 61 -28.59 18.21 -4.64
N GLY A 62 -29.26 19.19 -4.05
CA GLY A 62 -29.67 20.42 -4.75
C GLY A 62 -30.55 20.22 -5.96
N THR A 63 -30.66 21.22 -6.82
CA THR A 63 -31.41 21.15 -8.09
C THR A 63 -30.84 22.14 -9.11
N GLY A 64 -31.09 21.89 -10.42
CA GLY A 64 -30.74 22.84 -11.47
C GLY A 64 -29.32 22.76 -12.01
N TYR A 65 -28.50 21.82 -11.54
CA TYR A 65 -27.14 21.62 -12.02
C TYR A 65 -27.07 20.96 -13.40
N THR A 66 -25.94 21.10 -14.07
CA THR A 66 -25.70 20.58 -15.41
C THR A 66 -24.72 19.39 -15.38
N GLU A 67 -25.04 18.35 -16.17
CA GLU A 67 -24.18 17.15 -16.29
C GLU A 67 -22.78 17.51 -16.77
N GLY A 68 -21.75 17.04 -16.04
CA GLY A 68 -20.35 17.20 -16.39
C GLY A 68 -19.76 18.57 -16.03
N ASP A 69 -20.46 19.42 -15.28
CA ASP A 69 -19.88 20.67 -14.77
C ASP A 69 -18.66 20.37 -13.89
N THR A 70 -17.60 21.15 -14.11
CA THR A 70 -16.38 21.10 -13.29
C THR A 70 -16.44 22.19 -12.24
N CYS A 71 -16.28 21.77 -10.99
CA CYS A 71 -16.27 22.65 -9.84
C CYS A 71 -14.84 22.91 -9.38
N SER A 72 -14.52 24.15 -9.10
CA SER A 72 -13.32 24.54 -8.36
C SER A 72 -13.73 25.34 -7.14
N VAL A 73 -13.40 24.84 -5.95
CA VAL A 73 -13.88 25.43 -4.70
C VAL A 73 -12.82 26.37 -4.12
N SER A 74 -13.26 27.56 -3.74
CA SER A 74 -12.46 28.55 -3.03
C SER A 74 -13.25 29.16 -1.88
N GLY A 75 -12.58 29.51 -0.79
CA GLY A 75 -13.25 30.12 0.38
C GLY A 75 -13.52 29.15 1.53
N SER A 76 -13.05 27.93 1.41
CA SER A 76 -12.97 26.89 2.44
C SER A 76 -11.63 26.93 3.17
N SER A 77 -11.39 25.97 4.07
CA SER A 77 -10.10 25.84 4.77
C SER A 77 -8.93 25.54 3.82
N GLY A 78 -9.20 24.82 2.70
CA GLY A 78 -8.20 24.36 1.73
C GLY A 78 -8.19 25.14 0.42
N THR A 79 -7.39 24.63 -0.55
CA THR A 79 -7.20 25.21 -1.88
C THR A 79 -7.04 24.14 -2.95
N ASN A 80 -7.40 24.51 -4.21
CA ASN A 80 -7.19 23.69 -5.42
C ASN A 80 -7.96 22.36 -5.48
N LEU A 81 -9.04 22.19 -4.75
CA LEU A 81 -9.96 21.06 -4.98
C LEU A 81 -10.70 21.30 -6.29
N GLU A 82 -10.66 20.30 -7.19
CA GLU A 82 -11.42 20.28 -8.43
C GLU A 82 -12.13 18.93 -8.57
N PHE A 83 -13.38 18.96 -9.01
CA PHE A 83 -14.19 17.76 -9.23
C PHE A 83 -15.25 18.02 -10.31
N THR A 84 -15.76 16.93 -10.88
CA THR A 84 -16.89 16.95 -11.82
C THR A 84 -18.12 16.38 -11.16
N ILE A 85 -19.30 16.85 -11.55
CA ILE A 85 -20.58 16.35 -11.04
C ILE A 85 -21.35 15.62 -12.13
N SER A 86 -22.08 14.57 -11.71
CA SER A 86 -23.15 13.96 -12.51
C SER A 86 -24.49 14.29 -11.90
N VAL A 87 -25.51 14.48 -12.73
CA VAL A 87 -26.83 14.94 -12.28
C VAL A 87 -27.97 14.08 -12.79
N ASP A 88 -29.09 14.13 -12.10
CA ASP A 88 -30.36 13.60 -12.60
C ASP A 88 -30.90 14.48 -13.75
N GLY A 89 -31.11 13.89 -14.91
CA GLY A 89 -31.49 14.61 -16.13
C GLY A 89 -32.89 15.29 -16.11
N GLY A 90 -33.67 15.06 -15.05
CA GLY A 90 -35.02 15.66 -14.92
C GLY A 90 -35.03 16.84 -13.95
N THR A 91 -34.29 16.78 -12.89
CA THR A 91 -34.27 17.77 -11.80
C THR A 91 -32.99 18.58 -11.76
N GLY A 92 -31.92 18.08 -12.35
CA GLY A 92 -30.57 18.62 -12.19
C GLY A 92 -30.01 18.45 -10.76
N ALA A 93 -30.50 17.46 -10.01
CA ALA A 93 -29.96 17.12 -8.69
C ALA A 93 -28.64 16.38 -8.84
N VAL A 94 -27.63 16.68 -8.03
CA VAL A 94 -26.33 16.01 -8.05
C VAL A 94 -26.50 14.57 -7.57
N THR A 95 -26.03 13.60 -8.36
CA THR A 95 -26.14 12.17 -8.09
C THR A 95 -24.79 11.51 -7.79
N SER A 96 -23.70 12.07 -8.32
CA SER A 96 -22.33 11.65 -7.98
C SER A 96 -21.36 12.79 -8.21
N VAL A 97 -20.21 12.66 -7.57
CA VAL A 97 -19.07 13.60 -7.67
C VAL A 97 -17.83 12.77 -8.00
N SER A 98 -16.96 13.29 -8.85
CA SER A 98 -15.69 12.65 -9.19
C SER A 98 -14.55 13.65 -9.04
N ILE A 99 -13.65 13.40 -8.12
CA ILE A 99 -12.51 14.28 -7.81
C ILE A 99 -11.50 14.19 -8.95
N THR A 100 -11.08 15.34 -9.48
CA THR A 100 -10.04 15.45 -10.51
C THR A 100 -8.74 16.02 -9.93
N ASN A 101 -8.83 16.77 -8.83
CA ASN A 101 -7.69 17.26 -8.06
C ASN A 101 -8.10 17.34 -6.58
N SER A 102 -7.41 16.59 -5.73
CA SER A 102 -7.70 16.51 -4.27
C SER A 102 -7.44 17.83 -3.51
N GLY A 103 -6.73 18.78 -4.10
CA GLY A 103 -6.34 20.00 -3.41
C GLY A 103 -5.44 19.76 -2.18
N SER A 104 -5.47 20.70 -1.24
CA SER A 104 -4.70 20.60 0.00
C SER A 104 -5.24 21.51 1.10
N GLY A 105 -5.03 21.13 2.37
CA GLY A 105 -5.34 21.96 3.53
C GLY A 105 -6.82 22.01 3.89
N TYR A 106 -7.63 21.12 3.36
CA TYR A 106 -9.03 20.95 3.74
C TYR A 106 -9.14 20.28 5.12
N SER A 107 -10.26 20.54 5.80
CA SER A 107 -10.57 19.89 7.07
C SER A 107 -11.54 18.74 6.84
N ASP A 108 -11.31 17.63 7.54
CA ASP A 108 -12.22 16.51 7.54
C ASP A 108 -13.62 16.91 8.04
N GLY A 109 -14.67 16.35 7.41
CA GLY A 109 -16.06 16.71 7.71
C GLY A 109 -16.47 18.11 7.28
N GLU A 110 -15.62 18.87 6.59
CA GLU A 110 -15.99 20.20 6.09
C GLU A 110 -17.09 20.10 5.04
N VAL A 111 -18.10 20.97 5.11
CA VAL A 111 -19.20 21.02 4.15
C VAL A 111 -18.97 22.16 3.16
N LEU A 112 -18.96 21.81 1.87
CA LEU A 112 -18.85 22.77 0.77
C LEU A 112 -20.18 22.96 0.08
N ASP A 113 -20.49 24.22 -0.25
CA ASP A 113 -21.63 24.62 -1.06
C ASP A 113 -21.24 24.64 -2.56
N LEU A 114 -22.00 23.96 -3.38
CA LEU A 114 -21.74 23.80 -4.82
C LEU A 114 -22.35 24.95 -5.67
N ALA A 115 -23.03 25.90 -5.09
CA ALA A 115 -23.63 27.01 -5.84
C ALA A 115 -22.62 27.82 -6.69
N SER A 116 -21.34 27.81 -6.32
CA SER A 116 -20.25 28.42 -7.10
C SER A 116 -19.75 27.58 -8.26
N CYS A 117 -20.18 26.32 -8.36
CA CYS A 117 -19.74 25.35 -9.38
C CYS A 117 -20.63 25.37 -10.63
N ASP A 118 -21.76 26.07 -10.58
CA ASP A 118 -22.78 25.97 -11.61
C ASP A 118 -22.72 27.13 -12.60
N THR A 119 -22.67 26.78 -13.88
CA THR A 119 -22.81 27.73 -14.99
C THR A 119 -24.28 27.99 -15.38
N ALA A 120 -25.22 27.22 -14.86
CA ALA A 120 -26.62 27.21 -15.28
C ALA A 120 -27.64 27.65 -14.19
N GLY A 121 -27.23 27.90 -12.95
CA GLY A 121 -28.09 28.35 -11.87
C GLY A 121 -28.59 27.25 -10.93
N GLY A 122 -27.73 26.24 -10.66
CA GLY A 122 -27.97 25.22 -9.62
C GLY A 122 -28.03 25.83 -8.22
N GLU A 123 -28.84 25.25 -7.36
CA GLU A 123 -29.09 25.75 -6.01
C GLU A 123 -29.05 24.61 -4.99
N ASP A 124 -28.51 24.94 -3.81
CA ASP A 124 -28.61 24.17 -2.57
C ASP A 124 -27.89 22.80 -2.55
N ALA A 125 -27.02 22.46 -3.51
CA ALA A 125 -26.22 21.26 -3.37
C ALA A 125 -25.05 21.46 -2.42
N GLN A 126 -24.81 20.46 -1.58
CA GLN A 126 -23.71 20.45 -0.62
C GLN A 126 -23.03 19.06 -0.61
N VAL A 127 -21.72 19.10 -0.41
CA VAL A 127 -20.89 17.92 -0.20
C VAL A 127 -20.13 18.01 1.11
N THR A 128 -19.94 16.89 1.76
CA THR A 128 -19.07 16.75 2.94
C THR A 128 -17.76 16.14 2.51
N LEU A 129 -16.66 16.72 2.92
CA LEU A 129 -15.31 16.28 2.59
C LEU A 129 -14.88 15.13 3.51
N ASP A 130 -14.15 14.19 2.92
CA ASP A 130 -13.36 13.18 3.58
C ASP A 130 -11.89 13.36 3.18
N ILE A 131 -10.98 13.29 4.13
CA ILE A 131 -9.57 13.62 3.93
C ILE A 131 -8.73 12.35 3.76
N HIS A 132 -7.72 12.43 2.89
CA HIS A 132 -6.80 11.32 2.68
C HIS A 132 -6.13 10.86 3.96
N ASP A 133 -6.31 9.60 4.24
CA ASP A 133 -5.71 8.89 5.33
C ASP A 133 -4.21 8.66 5.14
N LYS A 134 -3.53 8.34 6.21
CA LYS A 134 -2.10 8.03 6.20
C LYS A 134 -1.81 6.63 6.68
N ILE A 135 -1.19 5.89 5.79
CA ILE A 135 -0.70 4.54 6.07
C ILE A 135 0.61 4.60 6.84
N THR A 136 0.71 3.76 7.86
CA THR A 136 1.97 3.44 8.54
C THR A 136 2.10 1.93 8.64
N ILE A 137 3.24 1.41 8.18
CA ILE A 137 3.52 -0.03 8.13
C ILE A 137 4.62 -0.35 9.12
N THR A 138 4.35 -1.28 10.03
CA THR A 138 5.34 -1.79 10.99
C THR A 138 5.61 -3.26 10.71
N ILE A 139 6.88 -3.60 10.57
CA ILE A 139 7.36 -4.96 10.31
C ILE A 139 8.37 -5.41 11.36
N VAL A 140 8.53 -6.70 11.50
CA VAL A 140 9.52 -7.35 12.38
C VAL A 140 10.23 -8.46 11.62
N ASN A 141 11.54 -8.58 11.83
CA ASN A 141 12.29 -9.76 11.39
C ASN A 141 12.11 -10.88 12.42
N SER A 142 11.27 -11.86 12.10
CA SER A 142 11.03 -13.05 12.94
C SER A 142 12.00 -14.19 12.62
N GLY A 143 12.79 -14.07 11.55
CA GLY A 143 13.81 -15.02 11.13
C GLY A 143 15.13 -14.89 11.89
N SER A 144 16.10 -15.72 11.49
CA SER A 144 17.44 -15.79 12.10
C SER A 144 18.49 -14.93 11.39
N ASP A 145 18.20 -14.49 10.17
CA ASP A 145 19.14 -13.79 9.31
C ASP A 145 18.81 -12.33 9.15
N THR A 146 19.83 -11.52 8.90
CA THR A 146 19.65 -10.09 8.60
C THR A 146 19.08 -9.91 7.21
N VAL A 147 18.05 -9.09 7.10
CA VAL A 147 17.32 -8.79 5.88
C VAL A 147 17.66 -7.39 5.38
N GLU A 148 17.90 -7.24 4.07
CA GLU A 148 18.01 -5.93 3.44
C GLU A 148 16.60 -5.41 3.11
N LEU A 149 16.28 -4.20 3.57
CA LEU A 149 14.95 -3.60 3.45
C LEU A 149 14.49 -3.41 2.00
N ALA A 150 15.40 -3.20 1.07
CA ALA A 150 15.11 -3.04 -0.34
C ALA A 150 14.51 -4.31 -1.00
N HIS A 151 14.66 -5.47 -0.37
CA HIS A 151 14.08 -6.73 -0.85
C HIS A 151 12.66 -6.98 -0.33
N ILE A 152 12.17 -6.14 0.57
CA ILE A 152 10.82 -6.25 1.12
C ILE A 152 9.87 -5.47 0.21
N LEU A 153 8.98 -6.21 -0.46
CA LEU A 153 7.92 -5.66 -1.29
C LEU A 153 6.59 -5.72 -0.55
N ILE A 154 5.82 -4.66 -0.66
CA ILE A 154 4.51 -4.53 -0.04
C ILE A 154 3.49 -4.21 -1.13
N THR A 155 2.32 -4.84 -1.02
CA THR A 155 1.15 -4.55 -1.84
C THR A 155 -0.02 -4.34 -0.90
N ILE A 156 -0.78 -3.28 -1.11
CA ILE A 156 -2.01 -3.00 -0.36
C ILE A 156 -3.20 -3.24 -1.30
N SER A 157 -4.32 -3.65 -0.77
CA SER A 157 -5.54 -3.90 -1.54
C SER A 157 -6.77 -3.38 -0.81
N ASP A 158 -7.77 -3.02 -1.60
CA ASP A 158 -9.15 -2.81 -1.19
C ASP A 158 -10.00 -3.96 -1.74
N THR A 159 -10.57 -4.78 -0.85
CA THR A 159 -11.41 -5.91 -1.24
C THR A 159 -12.82 -5.50 -1.62
N ALA A 160 -13.28 -4.33 -1.18
CA ALA A 160 -14.63 -3.82 -1.48
C ALA A 160 -14.74 -3.39 -2.95
N THR A 161 -13.73 -2.71 -3.47
CA THR A 161 -13.65 -2.28 -4.87
C THR A 161 -12.97 -3.32 -5.77
N ASN A 162 -12.36 -4.37 -5.18
CA ASN A 162 -11.51 -5.36 -5.84
C ASN A 162 -10.26 -4.71 -6.46
N THR A 163 -9.78 -3.63 -5.86
CA THR A 163 -8.53 -2.97 -6.23
C THR A 163 -7.35 -3.72 -5.62
N GLN A 164 -6.38 -4.09 -6.45
CA GLN A 164 -5.08 -4.59 -6.04
C GLN A 164 -4.03 -3.56 -6.42
N GLY A 165 -3.41 -2.97 -5.41
CA GLY A 165 -2.39 -1.95 -5.60
C GLY A 165 -1.12 -2.48 -6.27
N ASN A 166 -0.27 -1.56 -6.70
CA ASN A 166 1.06 -1.88 -7.22
C ASN A 166 2.00 -2.24 -6.06
N PRO A 167 2.90 -3.22 -6.27
CA PRO A 167 3.94 -3.50 -5.27
C PRO A 167 4.94 -2.33 -5.20
N PHE A 168 5.28 -1.93 -3.97
CA PHE A 168 6.31 -0.94 -3.67
C PHE A 168 7.32 -1.47 -2.65
N SER A 169 8.51 -0.88 -2.58
CA SER A 169 9.52 -1.26 -1.61
C SER A 169 9.25 -0.62 -0.25
N PHE A 170 9.52 -1.35 0.84
CA PHE A 170 9.48 -0.76 2.19
C PHE A 170 10.34 0.50 2.30
N THR A 171 11.47 0.53 1.56
CA THR A 171 12.40 1.66 1.56
C THR A 171 11.86 2.91 0.89
N ASP A 172 10.80 2.82 0.07
CA ASP A 172 10.22 3.98 -0.60
C ASP A 172 9.57 4.96 0.42
N HIS A 173 9.18 4.42 1.58
CA HIS A 173 8.55 5.18 2.66
C HIS A 173 9.29 5.09 3.99
N TYR A 174 10.60 4.78 3.97
CA TYR A 174 11.43 4.67 5.16
C TYR A 174 12.62 5.62 5.10
N SER A 175 12.64 6.63 5.97
CA SER A 175 13.72 7.62 6.08
C SER A 175 14.81 7.25 7.09
N GLY A 176 14.71 6.08 7.73
CA GLY A 176 15.71 5.60 8.68
C GLY A 176 17.06 5.33 8.02
N GLY A 177 18.14 5.59 8.74
CA GLY A 177 19.50 5.48 8.20
C GLY A 177 20.01 4.04 8.07
N ASN A 178 19.34 3.05 8.64
CA ASN A 178 19.72 1.64 8.56
C ASN A 178 18.90 0.93 7.49
N LEU A 179 19.56 0.38 6.49
CA LEU A 179 18.92 -0.35 5.38
C LEU A 179 18.81 -1.86 5.64
N TYR A 180 19.15 -2.31 6.83
CA TYR A 180 19.13 -3.71 7.23
C TYR A 180 18.23 -3.91 8.45
N LEU A 181 17.44 -4.97 8.45
CA LEU A 181 16.58 -5.38 9.54
C LEU A 181 17.19 -6.62 10.21
N PHE A 182 17.66 -6.46 11.46
CA PHE A 182 18.29 -7.54 12.22
C PHE A 182 17.26 -8.48 12.85
N PRO A 183 17.62 -9.74 13.15
CA PRO A 183 16.75 -10.67 13.85
C PRO A 183 16.14 -10.09 15.13
N GLY A 184 14.81 -10.15 15.23
CA GLY A 184 14.03 -9.60 16.35
C GLY A 184 13.85 -8.08 16.33
N GLU A 185 14.43 -7.37 15.37
CA GLU A 185 14.24 -5.92 15.22
C GLU A 185 12.89 -5.61 14.58
N GLN A 186 12.27 -4.54 15.07
CA GLN A 186 11.04 -3.99 14.55
C GLN A 186 11.28 -2.57 14.06
N ILE A 187 10.73 -2.25 12.88
CA ILE A 187 10.82 -0.92 12.28
C ILE A 187 9.47 -0.52 11.67
N SER A 188 9.28 0.79 11.49
CA SER A 188 8.08 1.34 10.85
C SER A 188 8.46 2.27 9.72
N THR A 189 7.60 2.35 8.70
CA THR A 189 7.68 3.40 7.68
C THR A 189 7.39 4.77 8.30
N ASP A 190 7.77 5.82 7.62
CA ASP A 190 7.13 7.12 7.79
C ASP A 190 5.65 7.01 7.38
N SER A 191 4.82 7.90 7.88
CA SER A 191 3.42 7.96 7.43
C SER A 191 3.36 8.51 6.00
N PHE A 192 2.59 7.86 5.12
CA PHE A 192 2.45 8.24 3.72
C PHE A 192 1.01 8.04 3.24
N THR A 193 0.61 8.74 2.21
CA THR A 193 -0.70 8.58 1.55
C THR A 193 -0.56 7.66 0.35
N LEU A 194 -1.51 6.76 0.14
CA LEU A 194 -1.60 5.96 -1.07
C LEU A 194 -2.02 6.85 -2.25
N ASP A 195 -1.49 6.59 -3.42
CA ASP A 195 -1.79 7.33 -4.65
C ASP A 195 -1.88 6.41 -5.87
N SER A 196 -2.54 6.88 -6.92
CA SER A 196 -2.78 6.10 -8.13
C SER A 196 -1.52 5.87 -8.98
N THR A 197 -0.51 6.70 -8.84
CA THR A 197 0.70 6.64 -9.66
C THR A 197 1.69 5.61 -9.14
N ASN A 198 1.96 5.64 -7.84
CA ASN A 198 2.97 4.77 -7.22
C ASN A 198 2.34 3.49 -6.66
N HIS A 199 1.16 3.61 -6.06
CA HIS A 199 0.52 2.52 -5.31
C HIS A 199 -0.63 1.86 -6.08
N GLY A 200 -1.12 2.48 -7.16
CA GLY A 200 -2.25 1.96 -7.93
C GLY A 200 -3.60 2.09 -7.24
N PHE A 201 -3.69 2.97 -6.23
CA PHE A 201 -4.91 3.29 -5.50
C PHE A 201 -5.57 4.54 -6.09
N ALA A 202 -6.85 4.44 -6.44
CA ALA A 202 -7.64 5.60 -6.76
C ALA A 202 -7.93 6.43 -5.48
N ILE A 203 -8.42 7.64 -5.67
CA ILE A 203 -8.75 8.55 -4.54
C ILE A 203 -9.82 7.95 -3.63
N GLU A 204 -10.72 7.15 -4.18
CA GLU A 204 -11.90 6.57 -3.52
C GLU A 204 -11.65 5.16 -2.95
N ASP A 205 -10.43 4.60 -3.10
CA ASP A 205 -10.11 3.26 -2.61
C ASP A 205 -9.74 3.32 -1.12
N ASP A 206 -10.33 2.41 -0.34
CA ASP A 206 -10.11 2.27 1.10
C ASP A 206 -9.30 0.98 1.38
N PRO A 207 -8.06 1.08 1.90
CA PRO A 207 -7.18 -0.05 2.09
C PRO A 207 -7.65 -0.94 3.24
N ASP A 208 -7.93 -2.22 3.00
CA ASP A 208 -8.37 -3.18 4.01
C ASP A 208 -7.39 -4.33 4.25
N ARG A 209 -6.42 -4.54 3.36
CA ARG A 209 -5.47 -5.64 3.45
C ARG A 209 -4.10 -5.29 2.89
N ALA A 210 -3.04 -5.73 3.59
CA ALA A 210 -1.66 -5.61 3.15
C ALA A 210 -0.99 -6.97 2.99
N PHE A 211 -0.15 -7.10 1.97
CA PHE A 211 0.67 -8.27 1.66
C PHE A 211 2.13 -7.86 1.63
N LEU A 212 2.98 -8.68 2.23
CA LEU A 212 4.43 -8.54 2.20
C LEU A 212 5.02 -9.76 1.50
N ALA A 213 6.00 -9.52 0.65
CA ALA A 213 6.78 -10.56 -0.01
C ALA A 213 8.27 -10.25 0.12
N ILE A 214 9.05 -11.29 0.45
CA ILE A 214 10.49 -11.28 0.45
C ILE A 214 11.00 -12.65 -0.03
N PHE A 215 11.69 -12.69 -1.18
CA PHE A 215 12.09 -13.93 -1.85
C PHE A 215 10.92 -14.91 -2.03
N ASP A 216 10.93 -16.05 -1.33
CA ASP A 216 9.88 -17.08 -1.33
C ASP A 216 8.97 -17.03 -0.10
N TYR A 217 9.24 -16.13 0.85
CA TYR A 217 8.42 -15.88 2.04
C TYR A 217 7.37 -14.80 1.75
N ASN A 218 6.18 -14.97 2.32
CA ASN A 218 5.13 -13.96 2.27
C ASN A 218 4.31 -13.94 3.56
N SER A 219 3.82 -12.77 3.91
CA SER A 219 2.96 -12.51 5.07
C SER A 219 1.80 -11.61 4.64
N ALA A 220 0.70 -11.65 5.37
CA ALA A 220 -0.47 -10.80 5.11
C ALA A 220 -1.15 -10.39 6.41
N ILE A 221 -1.72 -9.19 6.42
CA ILE A 221 -2.44 -8.63 7.56
C ILE A 221 -3.63 -7.79 7.07
N SER A 222 -4.65 -7.64 7.93
CA SER A 222 -5.69 -6.62 7.71
C SER A 222 -5.16 -5.25 8.07
N VAL A 223 -5.53 -4.24 7.32
CA VAL A 223 -5.33 -2.83 7.68
C VAL A 223 -6.28 -2.50 8.84
N THR A 224 -5.87 -1.63 9.72
CA THR A 224 -6.65 -1.22 10.90
C THR A 224 -6.82 0.29 10.87
N ASP A 225 -8.06 0.73 10.81
CA ASP A 225 -8.43 2.13 10.90
C ASP A 225 -8.22 2.66 12.33
N SER A 226 -7.70 3.87 12.48
CA SER A 226 -7.35 4.42 13.80
C SER A 226 -7.54 5.94 13.93
#